data_1e386d5c39c9c688fe3e0d463c6d9a60
#
_entry.id   1e386d5c39c9c688fe3e0d463c6d9a60
#
_cell.length_a   1.000
_cell.length_b   1.000
_cell.length_c   1.000
_cell.angle_alpha   90.00
_cell.angle_beta   90.00
_cell.angle_gamma   90.00
#
_symmetry.space_group_name_H-M   'P 1'
#
loop_
_entity.id
_entity.type
_entity.pdbx_description
1 polymer ?
#
loop_
_entity_poly.entity_id
_entity_poly.type
_entity_poly.pdbx_seq_one_letter_code
_entity_poly.pdbx_strand_id
1 'polypeptide(L)' 'WSEVMGQAIARYTGDVFVKNQVLYVHLKSPALKANLMMGREALVRKLNEYVGAQVIQSIVFR' A
#
# COMPACT_ATOMS: atom_id res chain seq x y z
N TRP A 1 0.98 3.74 7.07
CA TRP A 1 0.83 2.42 6.46
C TRP A 1 0.40 1.37 7.47
N SER A 2 1.14 1.20 8.56
CA SER A 2 0.81 0.18 9.55
C SER A 2 -0.53 0.43 10.24
N GLU A 3 -0.94 1.68 10.35
CA GLU A 3 -2.24 2.02 10.94
C GLU A 3 -3.40 1.55 10.06
N VAL A 4 -3.20 1.52 8.76
CA VAL A 4 -4.22 1.09 7.80
C VAL A 4 -4.18 -0.42 7.60
N MET A 5 -2.99 -0.99 7.48
CA MET A 5 -2.80 -2.39 7.10
C MET A 5 -2.56 -3.33 8.28
N GLY A 6 -2.24 -2.78 9.44
CA GLY A 6 -1.91 -3.58 10.61
C GLY A 6 -0.43 -3.96 10.69
N GLN A 7 -0.01 -4.36 11.88
CA GLN A 7 1.40 -4.63 12.14
C GLN A 7 1.91 -5.89 11.44
N ALA A 8 1.05 -6.88 11.22
CA ALA A 8 1.45 -8.11 10.57
C ALA A 8 1.92 -7.83 9.14
N ILE A 9 1.17 -7.00 8.39
CA ILE A 9 1.55 -6.63 7.04
C ILE A 9 2.74 -5.70 7.05
N ALA A 10 2.80 -4.78 8.02
CA ALA A 10 3.92 -3.85 8.14
C ALA A 10 5.26 -4.57 8.38
N ARG A 11 5.25 -5.70 9.07
CA ARG A 11 6.47 -6.50 9.27
C ARG A 11 7.07 -7.00 7.98
N TYR A 12 6.23 -7.34 7.01
CA TYR A 12 6.69 -7.85 5.71
C TYR A 12 6.88 -6.75 4.70
N THR A 13 6.74 -5.50 5.14
CA THR A 13 6.93 -4.32 4.28
C THR A 13 8.31 -3.73 4.50
N GLY A 14 9.04 -3.55 3.39
CA GLY A 14 10.29 -2.83 3.41
C GLY A 14 10.06 -1.34 3.21
N ASP A 15 10.60 -0.79 2.13
CA ASP A 15 10.45 0.63 1.84
C ASP A 15 9.04 0.98 1.38
N VAL A 16 8.52 2.10 1.86
CA VAL A 16 7.25 2.67 1.41
C VAL A 16 7.50 4.14 1.12
N PHE A 17 7.19 4.56 -0.10
CA PHE A 17 7.32 5.96 -0.48
C PHE A 17 6.34 6.32 -1.58
N VAL A 18 6.08 7.63 -1.73
CA VAL A 18 5.19 8.16 -2.77
C VAL A 18 6.02 8.96 -3.75
N LYS A 19 5.78 8.71 -5.04
CA LYS A 19 6.41 9.49 -6.12
C LYS A 19 5.40 9.64 -7.25
N ASN A 20 5.18 10.87 -7.70
CA ASN A 20 4.24 11.18 -8.78
C ASN A 20 2.84 10.59 -8.53
N GLN A 21 2.37 10.69 -7.28
CA GLN A 21 1.06 10.20 -6.86
C GLN A 21 0.92 8.68 -6.95
N VAL A 22 2.03 7.97 -6.99
CA VAL A 22 2.06 6.51 -6.94
C VAL A 22 2.75 6.09 -5.65
N LEU A 23 2.07 5.23 -4.88
CA LEU A 23 2.64 4.66 -3.67
C LEU A 23 3.43 3.41 -4.05
N TYR A 24 4.72 3.41 -3.71
CA TYR A 24 5.60 2.27 -3.93
C TYR A 24 5.78 1.53 -2.63
N VAL A 25 5.48 0.25 -2.64
CA VAL A 25 5.57 -0.60 -1.45
C VAL A 25 6.43 -1.81 -1.78
N HIS A 26 7.52 -1.97 -1.04
CA HIS A 26 8.36 -3.16 -1.14
C HIS A 26 7.86 -4.21 -0.16
N LEU A 27 7.41 -5.35 -0.67
CA LEU A 27 6.93 -6.46 0.16
C LEU A 27 7.95 -7.58 0.14
N LYS A 28 8.24 -8.11 1.32
CA LYS A 28 9.20 -9.20 1.49
C LYS A 28 8.59 -10.57 1.23
N SER A 29 7.25 -10.66 1.19
CA SER A 29 6.53 -11.91 0.98
C SER A 29 5.83 -11.91 -0.38
N PRO A 30 6.17 -12.84 -1.29
CA PRO A 30 5.48 -12.94 -2.58
C PRO A 30 4.00 -13.26 -2.45
N ALA A 31 3.63 -14.08 -1.46
CA ALA A 31 2.22 -14.43 -1.23
C ALA A 31 1.42 -13.19 -0.81
N LEU A 32 1.99 -12.39 0.09
CA LEU A 32 1.34 -11.16 0.54
C LEU A 32 1.23 -10.15 -0.60
N LYS A 33 2.27 -10.04 -1.44
CA LYS A 33 2.25 -9.19 -2.61
C LYS A 33 1.09 -9.54 -3.53
N ALA A 34 0.91 -10.82 -3.82
CA ALA A 34 -0.16 -11.28 -4.70
C ALA A 34 -1.54 -10.93 -4.12
N ASN A 35 -1.72 -11.15 -2.81
CA ASN A 35 -2.99 -10.84 -2.15
C ASN A 35 -3.31 -9.35 -2.21
N LEU A 36 -2.32 -8.50 -1.94
CA LEU A 36 -2.54 -7.06 -1.93
C LEU A 36 -2.76 -6.50 -3.33
N MET A 37 -2.13 -7.10 -4.34
CA MET A 37 -2.33 -6.66 -5.73
C MET A 37 -3.76 -6.89 -6.19
N MET A 38 -4.43 -7.92 -5.69
CA MET A 38 -5.80 -8.21 -6.08
C MET A 38 -6.77 -7.13 -5.59
N GLY A 39 -6.47 -6.48 -4.46
CA GLY A 39 -7.32 -5.45 -3.88
C GLY A 39 -6.73 -4.05 -3.94
N ARG A 40 -5.78 -3.79 -4.84
CA ARG A 40 -5.05 -2.53 -4.85
C ARG A 40 -5.93 -1.30 -5.06
N GLU A 41 -6.97 -1.41 -5.87
CA GLU A 41 -7.86 -0.27 -6.11
C GLU A 41 -8.63 0.13 -4.86
N ALA A 42 -9.14 -0.87 -4.14
CA ALA A 42 -9.81 -0.63 -2.87
C ALA A 42 -8.83 -0.05 -1.83
N LEU A 43 -7.58 -0.51 -1.88
CA LEU A 43 -6.55 -0.03 -0.98
C LEU A 43 -6.19 1.43 -1.25
N VAL A 44 -6.10 1.82 -2.52
CA VAL A 44 -5.88 3.22 -2.90
C VAL A 44 -6.97 4.10 -2.29
N ARG A 45 -8.22 3.68 -2.46
CA ARG A 45 -9.36 4.43 -1.92
C ARG A 45 -9.29 4.54 -0.40
N LYS A 46 -8.98 3.43 0.26
CA LYS A 46 -8.89 3.38 1.71
C LYS A 46 -7.81 4.31 2.24
N LEU A 47 -6.64 4.32 1.59
CA LEU A 47 -5.54 5.19 2.00
C LEU A 47 -5.88 6.66 1.79
N ASN A 48 -6.53 7.00 0.68
CA ASN A 48 -6.95 8.38 0.43
C ASN A 48 -8.00 8.83 1.45
N GLU A 49 -8.91 7.95 1.82
CA GLU A 49 -9.91 8.26 2.85
C GLU A 49 -9.25 8.48 4.20
N TYR A 50 -8.24 7.68 4.53
CA TYR A 50 -7.52 7.80 5.79
C TYR A 50 -6.86 9.16 5.96
N VAL A 51 -6.24 9.68 4.89
CA VAL A 51 -5.58 10.99 4.96
C VAL A 51 -6.53 12.15 4.67
N GLY A 52 -7.75 11.86 4.22
CA GLY A 52 -8.75 12.89 3.96
C GLY A 52 -8.55 13.66 2.66
N ALA A 53 -7.71 13.17 1.76
CA ALA A 53 -7.43 13.82 0.50
C ALA A 53 -6.97 12.79 -0.53
N GLN A 54 -7.18 13.08 -1.81
CA GLN A 54 -6.71 12.18 -2.86
C GLN A 54 -5.24 12.45 -3.16
N VAL A 55 -4.36 11.75 -2.44
CA VAL A 55 -2.90 11.94 -2.53
C VAL A 55 -2.22 10.90 -3.41
N ILE A 56 -2.86 9.75 -3.64
CA ILE A 56 -2.30 8.71 -4.52
C ILE A 56 -3.35 8.27 -5.54
N GLN A 57 -2.89 7.89 -6.72
CA GLN A 57 -3.73 7.38 -7.79
C GLN A 57 -3.57 5.88 -7.98
N SER A 58 -2.42 5.33 -7.62
CA SER A 58 -2.19 3.90 -7.75
C SER A 58 -1.11 3.44 -6.77
N ILE A 59 -0.97 2.12 -6.66
CA ILE A 59 0.01 1.49 -5.79
C ILE A 59 0.81 0.49 -6.64
N VAL A 60 2.12 0.51 -6.46
CA VAL A 60 3.03 -0.47 -7.06
C VAL A 60 3.63 -1.30 -5.94
N PHE A 61 3.45 -2.60 -6.00
CA PHE A 61 4.07 -3.55 -5.08
C PHE A 61 5.29 -4.17 -5.76
N ARG A 62 6.42 -4.13 -5.06
CA ARG A 62 7.67 -4.68 -5.58
C ARG A 62 8.16 -5.86 -4.78
#